data_0b290de5829112a18ca6c9db5ad33d72
#
_entry.id   0b290de5829112a18ca6c9db5ad33d72
#
_cell.length_a   1.000
_cell.length_b   1.000
_cell.length_c   1.000
_cell.angle_alpha   90.00
_cell.angle_beta   90.00
_cell.angle_gamma   90.00
#
_symmetry.space_group_name_H-M   'P 1'
#
loop_
_entity.id
_entity.type
_entity.pdbx_description
1 polymer ?
#
loop_
_entity_poly.entity_id
_entity_poly.type
_entity_poly.pdbx_seq_one_letter_code
_entity_poly.pdbx_strand_id
1 'polypeptide(L)'
;MRIKRCLFIALTLILAVQCIGLAGTIAPTSDSSVTKARLTISKTSGNSVTAKAVIEADTVMDSIGVKSLVIQENDGSGWQPVKGPVTNLKVSARGNTVTLSFTGTPGYRYRAKGTLYAAKSGYPTYSEVKTSGAVTR
;
A
#
# COMPACT_ATOMS: atom_id res chain seq x y z
N MET A 1 26.77 51.91 -37.41
CA MET A 1 26.35 51.39 -37.44
C MET A 1 26.19 50.44 -36.84
N ARG A 2 25.70 50.09 -36.50
CA ARG A 2 25.54 49.32 -36.05
C ARG A 2 24.82 48.67 -35.30
N ILE A 3 24.28 48.27 -34.83
CA ILE A 3 23.55 47.87 -34.04
C ILE A 3 22.83 46.77 -34.26
N LYS A 4 22.25 46.32 -34.34
CA LYS A 4 21.57 45.36 -34.73
C LYS A 4 21.87 44.17 -34.16
N ARG A 5 22.21 43.88 -33.25
CA ARG A 5 22.55 42.71 -32.89
C ARG A 5 21.85 42.22 -31.75
N CYS A 6 21.09 42.71 -31.11
CA CYS A 6 20.58 42.29 -29.88
C CYS A 6 19.33 41.55 -29.96
N LEU A 7 18.99 41.24 -31.08
CA LEU A 7 17.68 40.80 -31.18
C LEU A 7 17.47 39.35 -31.13
N PHE A 8 18.49 38.66 -31.07
CA PHE A 8 18.28 37.29 -31.22
C PHE A 8 18.24 36.46 -30.02
N ILE A 9 18.36 37.09 -28.98
CA ILE A 9 18.53 36.30 -27.83
C ILE A 9 17.27 35.93 -27.15
N ALA A 10 16.32 36.63 -27.51
CA ALA A 10 15.11 36.45 -26.73
C ALA A 10 14.30 35.27 -27.12
N LEU A 11 14.63 34.73 -28.17
CA LEU A 11 13.72 33.77 -28.67
C LEU A 11 13.92 32.38 -28.20
N THR A 12 15.04 32.14 -27.71
CA THR A 12 15.28 30.77 -27.39
C THR A 12 14.81 30.37 -26.06
N LEU A 13 14.37 31.29 -25.37
CA LEU A 13 14.06 30.93 -24.03
C LEU A 13 12.74 30.35 -23.84
N ILE A 14 11.98 30.34 -24.80
CA ILE A 14 10.64 29.97 -24.54
C ILE A 14 10.33 28.56 -24.62
N LEU A 15 11.21 27.87 -25.19
CA LEU A 15 10.85 26.57 -25.40
C LEU A 15 10.99 25.66 -24.30
N ALA A 16 11.58 26.01 -23.32
CA ALA A 16 11.89 25.04 -22.34
C ALA A 16 10.76 24.74 -21.43
N VAL A 17 9.76 25.43 -21.58
CA VAL A 17 8.82 25.33 -20.53
C VAL A 17 7.80 24.31 -20.68
N GLN A 18 7.71 23.83 -21.79
CA GLN A 18 6.64 23.06 -21.96
C GLN A 18 6.69 21.72 -21.48
N CYS A 19 7.68 21.18 -21.35
CA CYS A 19 7.68 19.80 -21.13
C CYS A 19 7.33 19.37 -19.81
N ILE A 20 7.08 20.24 -18.99
CA ILE A 20 7.01 19.81 -17.76
C ILE A 20 5.77 19.31 -17.31
N GLY A 21 4.89 19.75 -17.69
CA GLY A 21 3.77 19.57 -16.98
C GLY A 21 3.06 18.34 -16.98
N LEU A 22 3.43 17.51 -17.75
CA LEU A 22 2.64 16.50 -17.87
C LEU A 22 2.86 15.37 -17.13
N ALA A 23 3.95 15.17 -16.79
CA ALA A 23 4.25 13.95 -16.30
C ALA A 23 3.51 13.60 -15.10
N GLY A 24 3.25 14.41 -14.34
CA GLY A 24 2.77 13.95 -13.10
C GLY A 24 1.36 13.75 -12.96
N THR A 25 0.74 13.90 -13.99
CA THR A 25 -0.62 13.92 -13.78
C THR A 25 -1.27 12.67 -13.93
N ILE A 26 -0.60 11.64 -14.13
CA ILE A 26 -1.25 10.51 -14.37
C ILE A 26 -1.70 9.96 -13.18
N ALA A 27 -2.79 10.22 -12.83
CA ALA A 27 -3.35 9.58 -11.74
C ALA A 27 -3.64 8.20 -12.14
N PRO A 28 -3.26 7.32 -11.42
CA PRO A 28 -3.60 5.99 -11.64
C PRO A 28 -5.02 5.91 -11.39
N THR A 29 -5.67 5.56 -12.31
CA THR A 29 -6.96 5.42 -12.10
C THR A 29 -7.23 4.23 -11.40
N SER A 30 -8.18 4.25 -10.80
CA SER A 30 -8.63 3.23 -10.01
C SER A 30 -9.41 2.18 -10.69
N ASP A 31 -9.05 1.82 -11.78
CA ASP A 31 -9.79 0.78 -12.44
C ASP A 31 -9.41 -0.61 -12.02
N SER A 32 -8.91 -0.74 -10.83
CA SER A 32 -8.71 -2.06 -10.27
C SER A 32 -10.09 -2.59 -9.87
N SER A 33 -10.31 -3.84 -10.12
CA SER A 33 -11.52 -4.50 -9.70
C SER A 33 -11.61 -4.72 -8.21
N VAL A 34 -10.67 -4.20 -7.45
CA VAL A 34 -10.68 -4.36 -6.00
C VAL A 34 -11.68 -3.38 -5.41
N THR A 35 -12.65 -3.91 -4.71
CA THR A 35 -13.71 -3.13 -4.10
C THR A 35 -13.48 -2.88 -2.62
N LYS A 36 -12.61 -3.66 -1.99
CA LYS A 36 -12.33 -3.50 -0.58
C LYS A 36 -10.92 -3.98 -0.29
N ALA A 37 -10.17 -3.19 0.43
CA ALA A 37 -8.86 -3.56 0.90
C ALA A 37 -8.66 -2.91 2.26
N ARG A 38 -8.57 -3.75 3.32
CA ARG A 38 -8.52 -3.26 4.68
C ARG A 38 -7.53 -4.05 5.49
N LEU A 39 -6.80 -3.37 6.35
CA LEU A 39 -5.90 -3.98 7.31
C LEU A 39 -6.21 -3.42 8.68
N THR A 40 -6.46 -4.30 9.64
CA THR A 40 -6.80 -3.92 11.01
C THR A 40 -6.00 -4.74 11.99
N ILE A 41 -5.88 -4.25 13.21
CA ILE A 41 -5.37 -5.01 14.33
C ILE A 41 -6.31 -4.80 15.51
N SER A 42 -6.52 -5.83 16.28
CA SER A 42 -7.41 -5.78 17.42
C SER A 42 -6.86 -6.61 18.56
N LYS A 43 -7.30 -6.28 19.76
CA LYS A 43 -7.03 -7.13 20.91
C LYS A 43 -8.03 -8.25 20.93
N THR A 44 -7.56 -9.42 21.21
CA THR A 44 -8.41 -10.57 21.40
C THR A 44 -8.26 -11.08 22.84
N SER A 45 -9.00 -12.09 23.20
CA SER A 45 -9.01 -12.59 24.56
C SER A 45 -7.59 -13.00 25.00
N GLY A 46 -7.33 -12.89 26.26
CA GLY A 46 -6.01 -13.12 26.80
C GLY A 46 -5.09 -11.96 26.41
N ASN A 47 -3.83 -12.23 26.22
CA ASN A 47 -2.87 -11.20 25.83
C ASN A 47 -2.61 -11.18 24.33
N SER A 48 -3.55 -11.67 23.54
CA SER A 48 -3.34 -11.76 22.10
C SER A 48 -3.75 -10.51 21.37
N VAL A 49 -3.05 -10.24 20.29
CA VAL A 49 -3.44 -9.26 19.27
C VAL A 49 -3.59 -10.00 17.95
N THR A 50 -4.55 -9.61 17.16
CA THR A 50 -4.82 -10.25 15.87
C THR A 50 -4.86 -9.22 14.77
N ALA A 51 -4.01 -9.42 13.78
CA ALA A 51 -4.04 -8.66 12.56
C ALA A 51 -4.98 -9.34 11.57
N LYS A 52 -5.77 -8.56 10.87
CA LYS A 52 -6.71 -9.07 9.88
C LYS A 52 -6.61 -8.24 8.62
N ALA A 53 -6.29 -8.91 7.53
CA ALA A 53 -6.27 -8.32 6.21
C ALA A 53 -7.45 -8.86 5.41
N VAL A 54 -8.21 -7.98 4.81
CA VAL A 54 -9.36 -8.35 3.98
C VAL A 54 -9.21 -7.66 2.64
N ILE A 55 -9.29 -8.42 1.57
CA ILE A 55 -9.29 -7.88 0.23
C ILE A 55 -10.40 -8.57 -0.57
N GLU A 56 -11.20 -7.79 -1.26
CA GLU A 56 -12.33 -8.27 -2.06
C GLU A 56 -12.32 -7.57 -3.42
N ALA A 57 -12.78 -8.29 -4.42
CA ALA A 57 -12.89 -7.79 -5.78
C ALA A 57 -14.27 -8.08 -6.35
N ASP A 58 -14.66 -7.33 -7.36
CA ASP A 58 -15.94 -7.51 -8.01
C ASP A 58 -15.91 -8.63 -9.07
N THR A 59 -14.76 -9.15 -9.36
CA THR A 59 -14.58 -10.23 -10.31
C THR A 59 -13.63 -11.28 -9.74
N VAL A 60 -13.62 -12.45 -10.34
CA VAL A 60 -12.68 -13.50 -9.96
C VAL A 60 -11.28 -13.09 -10.41
N MET A 61 -10.38 -13.04 -9.47
CA MET A 61 -8.99 -12.68 -9.70
C MET A 61 -8.13 -13.93 -9.91
N ASP A 62 -7.08 -13.80 -10.69
CA ASP A 62 -6.15 -14.91 -10.87
C ASP A 62 -5.37 -15.13 -9.57
N SER A 63 -5.09 -14.07 -8.84
CA SER A 63 -4.41 -14.15 -7.55
C SER A 63 -4.88 -12.99 -6.68
N ILE A 64 -5.22 -13.26 -5.43
CA ILE A 64 -5.70 -12.24 -4.50
C ILE A 64 -5.36 -12.58 -3.07
N GLY A 65 -4.88 -11.60 -2.31
CA GLY A 65 -4.54 -11.80 -0.90
C GLY A 65 -3.48 -10.84 -0.40
N VAL A 66 -2.55 -11.36 0.39
CA VAL A 66 -1.45 -10.58 0.93
C VAL A 66 -0.13 -11.15 0.47
N LYS A 67 0.75 -10.28 -0.01
CA LYS A 67 2.12 -10.66 -0.30
C LYS A 67 2.98 -10.62 0.95
N SER A 68 2.58 -9.84 1.92
CA SER A 68 3.29 -9.75 3.17
C SER A 68 2.33 -9.26 4.24
N LEU A 69 2.35 -9.88 5.40
CA LEU A 69 1.59 -9.44 6.56
C LEU A 69 2.45 -9.64 7.79
N VAL A 70 2.67 -8.58 8.56
CA VAL A 70 3.53 -8.62 9.72
C VAL A 70 2.85 -7.89 10.87
N ILE A 71 3.06 -8.37 12.10
CA ILE A 71 2.72 -7.63 13.30
C ILE A 71 3.98 -6.98 13.81
N GLN A 72 3.90 -5.70 14.12
CA GLN A 72 4.98 -4.92 14.70
C GLN A 72 4.64 -4.51 16.12
N GLU A 73 5.66 -4.48 16.96
CA GLU A 73 5.57 -4.12 18.36
C GLU A 73 6.38 -2.85 18.62
N ASN A 74 5.91 -2.03 19.52
CA ASN A 74 6.65 -0.86 19.98
C ASN A 74 6.67 -0.88 21.50
N ASP A 75 7.86 -1.06 22.05
CA ASP A 75 8.10 -1.06 23.50
C ASP A 75 8.54 0.32 23.99
N GLY A 76 8.45 1.33 23.14
CA GLY A 76 8.94 2.67 23.44
C GLY A 76 10.18 3.06 22.65
N SER A 77 10.83 2.11 22.02
CA SER A 77 12.05 2.37 21.26
C SER A 77 11.83 2.38 19.74
N GLY A 78 10.61 2.14 19.30
CA GLY A 78 10.29 2.12 17.88
C GLY A 78 9.58 0.84 17.48
N TRP A 79 9.15 0.77 16.25
CA TRP A 79 8.40 -0.37 15.74
C TRP A 79 9.34 -1.47 15.27
N GLN A 80 9.13 -2.68 15.76
CA GLN A 80 9.92 -3.86 15.42
C GLN A 80 8.98 -4.98 14.98
N PRO A 81 9.32 -5.75 13.97
CA PRO A 81 8.49 -6.90 13.60
C PRO A 81 8.64 -8.01 14.65
N VAL A 82 7.51 -8.57 15.05
CA VAL A 82 7.49 -9.65 16.04
C VAL A 82 6.80 -10.91 15.54
N LYS A 83 6.03 -10.82 14.45
CA LYS A 83 5.36 -11.97 13.86
C LYS A 83 5.22 -11.76 12.36
N GLY A 84 5.53 -12.79 11.59
CA GLY A 84 5.53 -12.74 10.14
C GLY A 84 6.92 -12.43 9.60
N PRO A 85 7.05 -12.10 8.31
CA PRO A 85 5.96 -11.89 7.37
C PRO A 85 5.32 -13.17 6.90
N VAL A 86 4.05 -13.08 6.57
CA VAL A 86 3.29 -14.18 6.03
C VAL A 86 2.78 -13.79 4.65
N THR A 87 2.86 -14.73 3.72
CA THR A 87 2.29 -14.58 2.39
C THR A 87 1.11 -15.52 2.25
N ASN A 88 0.00 -15.02 1.78
CA ASN A 88 -1.17 -15.84 1.54
C ASN A 88 -1.96 -15.27 0.37
N LEU A 89 -1.88 -15.95 -0.75
CA LEU A 89 -2.58 -15.58 -1.98
C LEU A 89 -3.48 -16.73 -2.40
N LYS A 90 -4.73 -16.43 -2.68
CA LYS A 90 -5.66 -17.40 -3.26
C LYS A 90 -5.68 -17.23 -4.76
N VAL A 91 -5.85 -18.34 -5.46
CA VAL A 91 -6.01 -18.33 -6.91
C VAL A 91 -7.48 -18.48 -7.25
N SER A 92 -7.88 -17.86 -8.34
CA SER A 92 -9.25 -17.96 -8.85
C SER A 92 -10.29 -17.63 -7.78
N ALA A 93 -10.16 -16.51 -7.14
CA ALA A 93 -11.04 -16.10 -6.06
C ALA A 93 -11.42 -14.63 -6.15
N ARG A 94 -12.54 -14.26 -5.53
CA ARG A 94 -12.98 -12.88 -5.45
C ARG A 94 -12.55 -12.19 -4.17
N GLY A 95 -11.93 -12.89 -3.28
CA GLY A 95 -11.50 -12.30 -2.02
C GLY A 95 -10.65 -13.22 -1.21
N ASN A 96 -10.00 -12.65 -0.21
CA ASN A 96 -9.20 -13.38 0.74
C ASN A 96 -9.19 -12.64 2.06
N THR A 97 -9.32 -13.39 3.15
CA THR A 97 -9.16 -12.86 4.49
C THR A 97 -8.03 -13.62 5.16
N VAL A 98 -7.03 -12.88 5.61
CA VAL A 98 -5.85 -13.46 6.24
C VAL A 98 -5.72 -12.91 7.65
N THR A 99 -5.54 -13.79 8.62
CA THR A 99 -5.37 -13.40 10.01
C THR A 99 -4.02 -13.87 10.51
N LEU A 100 -3.46 -13.10 11.43
CA LEU A 100 -2.18 -13.40 12.05
C LEU A 100 -2.29 -12.97 13.50
N SER A 101 -1.98 -13.87 14.43
CA SER A 101 -2.10 -13.59 15.86
C SER A 101 -0.75 -13.67 16.56
N PHE A 102 -0.61 -12.90 17.62
CA PHE A 102 0.60 -12.84 18.41
C PHE A 102 0.23 -12.57 19.86
N THR A 103 0.93 -13.24 20.80
CA THR A 103 0.73 -12.98 22.22
C THR A 103 1.53 -11.76 22.61
N GLY A 104 0.85 -10.68 22.94
CA GLY A 104 1.49 -9.41 23.20
C GLY A 104 1.93 -9.26 24.67
N THR A 105 2.80 -8.30 24.90
CA THR A 105 3.26 -7.90 26.21
C THR A 105 2.40 -6.75 26.74
N PRO A 106 1.89 -6.82 27.95
CA PRO A 106 1.11 -5.71 28.51
C PRO A 106 1.92 -4.40 28.50
N GLY A 107 1.26 -3.32 28.13
CA GLY A 107 1.88 -2.01 28.06
C GLY A 107 2.52 -1.68 26.71
N TYR A 108 2.73 -2.65 25.87
CA TYR A 108 3.33 -2.42 24.56
C TYR A 108 2.25 -2.13 23.52
N ARG A 109 2.66 -1.47 22.45
CA ARG A 109 1.75 -1.13 21.36
C ARG A 109 2.01 -2.04 20.17
N TYR A 110 0.95 -2.37 19.46
CA TYR A 110 1.01 -3.28 18.32
C TYR A 110 0.28 -2.70 17.13
N ARG A 111 0.79 -2.92 15.95
CA ARG A 111 0.15 -2.57 14.69
C ARG A 111 0.45 -3.63 13.63
N ALA A 112 -0.36 -3.68 12.60
CA ALA A 112 -0.14 -4.55 11.47
C ALA A 112 0.36 -3.75 10.28
N LYS A 113 1.25 -4.34 9.49
CA LYS A 113 1.70 -3.76 8.24
C LYS A 113 1.68 -4.86 7.20
N GLY A 114 1.18 -4.57 6.03
CA GLY A 114 1.07 -5.58 5.00
C GLY A 114 0.92 -5.02 3.61
N THR A 115 1.18 -5.87 2.62
CA THR A 115 0.97 -5.56 1.22
C THR A 115 -0.20 -6.39 0.73
N LEU A 116 -1.29 -5.72 0.39
CA LEU A 116 -2.45 -6.38 -0.20
C LEU A 116 -2.30 -6.37 -1.71
N TYR A 117 -2.72 -7.45 -2.33
CA TYR A 117 -2.41 -7.69 -3.73
C TYR A 117 -3.55 -8.41 -4.43
N ALA A 118 -3.82 -8.00 -5.65
CA ALA A 118 -4.73 -8.71 -6.53
C ALA A 118 -4.29 -8.53 -7.98
N ALA A 119 -4.34 -9.59 -8.74
CA ALA A 119 -3.96 -9.57 -10.14
C ALA A 119 -4.90 -10.42 -10.98
N LYS A 120 -5.18 -9.95 -12.17
CA LYS A 120 -5.95 -10.65 -13.18
C LYS A 120 -5.47 -10.24 -14.55
N SER A 121 -5.34 -11.20 -15.44
CA SER A 121 -4.90 -10.94 -16.79
C SER A 121 -5.88 -9.96 -17.46
N GLY A 122 -5.35 -8.93 -18.07
CA GLY A 122 -6.17 -7.91 -18.74
C GLY A 122 -6.66 -6.80 -17.83
N TYR A 123 -6.33 -6.81 -16.56
CA TYR A 123 -6.72 -5.78 -15.61
C TYR A 123 -5.49 -5.18 -14.91
N PRO A 124 -5.58 -3.93 -14.48
CA PRO A 124 -4.48 -3.36 -13.69
C PRO A 124 -4.27 -4.14 -12.41
N THR A 125 -3.02 -4.37 -12.08
CA THR A 125 -2.66 -5.06 -10.84
C THR A 125 -2.85 -4.11 -9.66
N TYR A 126 -3.49 -4.61 -8.62
CA TYR A 126 -3.60 -3.89 -7.37
C TYR A 126 -2.46 -4.33 -6.44
N SER A 127 -1.73 -3.37 -5.89
CA SER A 127 -0.70 -3.65 -4.89
C SER A 127 -0.57 -2.42 -3.99
N GLU A 128 -0.88 -2.58 -2.71
CA GLU A 128 -0.85 -1.46 -1.79
C GLU A 128 -0.31 -1.87 -0.43
N VAL A 129 0.62 -1.09 0.09
CA VAL A 129 1.13 -1.27 1.43
C VAL A 129 0.22 -0.51 2.38
N LYS A 130 -0.31 -1.21 3.38
CA LYS A 130 -1.15 -0.61 4.39
C LYS A 130 -0.55 -0.82 5.77
N THR A 131 -0.80 0.13 6.63
CA THR A 131 -0.45 0.05 8.05
C THR A 131 -1.70 0.30 8.85
N SER A 132 -2.00 -0.55 9.80
CA SER A 132 -3.19 -0.40 10.64
C SER A 132 -2.98 0.69 11.69
N GLY A 133 -4.05 1.07 12.36
CA GLY A 133 -3.93 1.80 13.61
C GLY A 133 -3.22 0.94 14.65
N ALA A 134 -2.87 1.52 15.77
CA ALA A 134 -2.18 0.80 16.83
C ALA A 134 -3.12 0.50 17.98
N VAL A 135 -2.87 -0.62 18.67
CA VAL A 135 -3.56 -0.98 19.90
C VAL A 135 -2.51 -1.18 21.00
N THR A 136 -2.89 -0.88 22.23
CA THR A 136 -2.04 -1.10 23.40
C THR A 136 -2.54 -2.32 24.15
N ARG A 137 -1.60 -3.19 24.58
CA ARG A 137 -1.95 -4.36 25.40
C ARG A 137 -1.86 -4.01 26.84
#